data_6dee6758706b5db1a607296861ef29e0
#
_entry.id   6dee6758706b5db1a607296861ef29e0
#
_cell.length_a   1.000
_cell.length_b   1.000
_cell.length_c   1.000
_cell.angle_alpha   90.00
_cell.angle_beta   90.00
_cell.angle_gamma   90.00
#
_symmetry.space_group_name_H-M   'P 1'
#
loop_
_entity.id
_entity.type
_entity.pdbx_description
1 polymer ?
#
loop_
_entity_poly.entity_id
_entity_poly.type
_entity_poly.pdbx_seq_one_letter_code
_entity_poly.pdbx_strand_id
1 'polypeptide(L)'
;KESANRFTLKKTEIPDFTSLNINLEDSDLNIEESPNEKSYIEYAQATKDKKNPVSYSIENGTLTLKEAGNTGASYYINVDISFLQAALSSKNIEDYTKESSKYENYVTLYLPKDKLVSSAKIYLGYGDFYVKNATFDTTNIKLDDGDFDANTLTANSGKLTFSYGDCDLQKASLGNISLTSKDGDLTVNELTLSGKTKIALSYGDAEITLNDSTKKVSGFDLATHYGTITASGLNGNKTLDEDDDVNTFQSDSKDGKTKLSIDSKDGDITVK
;
A
#
# COMPACT_ATOMS: atom_id res chain seq x y z
N LYS A 1 13.87 -32.01 11.35
CA LYS A 1 13.27 -30.88 10.58
C LYS A 1 11.77 -31.07 10.67
N GLU A 2 11.10 -30.23 11.47
CA GLU A 2 9.64 -30.21 11.50
C GLU A 2 9.14 -29.66 10.15
N SER A 3 8.32 -30.45 9.47
CA SER A 3 7.66 -29.98 8.26
C SER A 3 6.63 -28.93 8.64
N ALA A 4 6.72 -27.74 8.04
CA ALA A 4 5.71 -26.71 8.22
C ALA A 4 4.39 -27.16 7.59
N ASN A 5 3.29 -27.04 8.32
CA ASN A 5 1.96 -27.23 7.77
C ASN A 5 1.60 -26.01 6.90
N ARG A 6 0.88 -26.26 5.80
CA ARG A 6 0.41 -25.18 4.93
C ARG A 6 -1.11 -25.15 4.92
N PHE A 7 -1.68 -24.00 5.19
CA PHE A 7 -3.12 -23.74 5.09
C PHE A 7 -3.40 -22.97 3.80
N THR A 8 -4.37 -23.47 3.06
CA THR A 8 -4.78 -22.86 1.78
C THR A 8 -6.29 -22.67 1.78
N LEU A 9 -6.75 -21.45 1.53
CA LEU A 9 -8.13 -21.15 1.18
C LEU A 9 -8.19 -20.88 -0.32
N LYS A 10 -8.93 -21.69 -1.06
CA LYS A 10 -9.19 -21.45 -2.48
C LYS A 10 -10.04 -20.18 -2.65
N LYS A 11 -9.95 -19.57 -3.82
CA LYS A 11 -10.73 -18.39 -4.18
C LYS A 11 -12.20 -18.53 -3.77
N THR A 12 -12.59 -17.81 -2.75
CA THR A 12 -13.89 -17.91 -2.07
C THR A 12 -14.61 -16.58 -2.15
N GLU A 13 -15.87 -16.60 -2.61
CA GLU A 13 -16.72 -15.41 -2.60
C GLU A 13 -16.97 -14.94 -1.16
N ILE A 14 -16.88 -13.64 -0.95
CA ILE A 14 -17.18 -13.00 0.32
C ILE A 14 -18.29 -11.96 0.16
N PRO A 15 -19.06 -11.69 1.23
CA PRO A 15 -20.06 -10.63 1.22
C PRO A 15 -19.46 -9.28 0.85
N ASP A 16 -20.28 -8.38 0.35
CA ASP A 16 -19.85 -7.03 0.04
C ASP A 16 -19.43 -6.25 1.30
N PHE A 17 -18.49 -5.35 1.12
CA PHE A 17 -17.96 -4.49 2.19
C PHE A 17 -17.60 -3.12 1.61
N THR A 18 -17.48 -2.12 2.47
CA THR A 18 -17.11 -0.76 2.09
C THR A 18 -15.76 -0.34 2.64
N SER A 19 -15.28 -1.04 3.66
CA SER A 19 -14.03 -0.71 4.35
C SER A 19 -13.14 -1.93 4.55
N LEU A 20 -11.84 -1.70 4.57
CA LEU A 20 -10.80 -2.71 4.84
C LEU A 20 -10.08 -2.38 6.15
N ASN A 21 -9.88 -3.41 6.97
CA ASN A 21 -9.00 -3.37 8.13
C ASN A 21 -8.10 -4.61 8.11
N ILE A 22 -6.89 -4.45 7.61
CA ILE A 22 -5.97 -5.55 7.32
C ILE A 22 -4.71 -5.41 8.18
N ASN A 23 -4.36 -6.48 8.86
CA ASN A 23 -3.14 -6.58 9.67
C ASN A 23 -2.47 -7.93 9.41
N LEU A 24 -1.41 -7.93 8.61
CA LEU A 24 -0.62 -9.11 8.26
C LEU A 24 0.81 -8.94 8.77
N GLU A 25 1.39 -10.02 9.29
CA GLU A 25 2.74 -10.01 9.84
C GLU A 25 3.77 -10.45 8.79
N ASP A 26 3.64 -11.66 8.29
CA ASP A 26 4.62 -12.27 7.37
C ASP A 26 4.09 -12.48 5.95
N SER A 27 2.83 -12.23 5.71
CA SER A 27 2.20 -12.50 4.43
C SER A 27 2.25 -11.31 3.48
N ASP A 28 2.42 -11.61 2.21
CA ASP A 28 2.15 -10.65 1.15
C ASP A 28 0.65 -10.39 1.01
N LEU A 29 0.30 -9.20 0.61
CA LEU A 29 -1.06 -8.82 0.27
C LEU A 29 -1.13 -8.46 -1.21
N ASN A 30 -2.05 -9.10 -1.93
CA ASN A 30 -2.35 -8.78 -3.32
C ASN A 30 -3.79 -8.31 -3.43
N ILE A 31 -4.01 -7.20 -4.13
CA ILE A 31 -5.35 -6.78 -4.57
C ILE A 31 -5.42 -6.94 -6.07
N GLU A 32 -6.27 -7.87 -6.50
CA GLU A 32 -6.50 -8.20 -7.89
C GLU A 32 -7.90 -7.77 -8.33
N GLU A 33 -8.13 -7.72 -9.63
CA GLU A 33 -9.45 -7.44 -10.18
C GLU A 33 -10.32 -8.71 -10.16
N SER A 34 -11.54 -8.58 -9.65
CA SER A 34 -12.53 -9.66 -9.69
C SER A 34 -13.01 -9.88 -11.13
N PRO A 35 -13.33 -11.12 -11.51
CA PRO A 35 -13.92 -11.43 -12.81
C PRO A 35 -15.37 -10.94 -12.98
N ASN A 36 -16.00 -10.47 -11.90
CA ASN A 36 -17.41 -10.06 -11.87
C ASN A 36 -17.65 -8.99 -10.79
N GLU A 37 -18.91 -8.71 -10.48
CA GLU A 37 -19.31 -7.71 -9.49
C GLU A 37 -19.18 -8.17 -8.02
N LYS A 38 -18.57 -9.34 -7.78
CA LYS A 38 -18.43 -9.90 -6.44
C LYS A 38 -16.98 -9.84 -5.99
N SER A 39 -16.77 -9.83 -4.68
CA SER A 39 -15.44 -9.88 -4.07
C SER A 39 -15.10 -11.31 -3.64
N TYR A 40 -13.80 -11.62 -3.66
CA TYR A 40 -13.28 -12.93 -3.29
C TYR A 40 -12.02 -12.78 -2.44
N ILE A 41 -11.76 -13.80 -1.64
CA ILE A 41 -10.52 -13.95 -0.88
C ILE A 41 -9.87 -15.30 -1.20
N GLU A 42 -8.55 -15.30 -1.23
CA GLU A 42 -7.71 -16.47 -1.40
C GLU A 42 -6.47 -16.31 -0.52
N TYR A 43 -6.01 -17.35 0.11
CA TYR A 43 -4.74 -17.28 0.83
C TYR A 43 -4.01 -18.63 0.91
N ALA A 44 -2.71 -18.55 1.12
CA ALA A 44 -1.87 -19.68 1.45
C ALA A 44 -0.86 -19.27 2.53
N GLN A 45 -0.76 -20.09 3.58
CA GLN A 45 0.03 -19.81 4.78
C GLN A 45 0.78 -21.03 5.24
N ALA A 46 2.09 -20.90 5.46
CA ALA A 46 2.87 -21.89 6.18
C ALA A 46 2.86 -21.56 7.68
N THR A 47 2.62 -22.55 8.51
CA THR A 47 2.61 -22.39 9.97
C THR A 47 3.27 -23.58 10.64
N LYS A 48 3.90 -23.35 11.78
CA LYS A 48 4.43 -24.41 12.64
C LYS A 48 3.33 -25.09 13.46
N ASP A 49 2.23 -24.40 13.66
CA ASP A 49 1.07 -24.88 14.41
C ASP A 49 0.02 -25.43 13.44
N LYS A 50 -0.80 -26.36 13.94
CA LYS A 50 -1.91 -26.93 13.16
C LYS A 50 -3.13 -26.00 13.06
N LYS A 51 -2.99 -24.72 13.44
CA LYS A 51 -4.06 -23.74 13.42
C LYS A 51 -3.91 -22.83 12.22
N ASN A 52 -5.02 -22.47 11.60
CA ASN A 52 -5.04 -21.49 10.52
C ASN A 52 -4.53 -20.12 11.04
N PRO A 53 -3.40 -19.61 10.49
CA PRO A 53 -2.82 -18.37 10.98
C PRO A 53 -3.55 -17.11 10.50
N VAL A 54 -4.41 -17.22 9.48
CA VAL A 54 -5.18 -16.10 8.92
C VAL A 54 -6.65 -16.23 9.32
N SER A 55 -7.22 -15.14 9.80
CA SER A 55 -8.64 -15.01 10.07
C SER A 55 -9.21 -13.78 9.36
N TYR A 56 -10.44 -13.88 8.91
CA TYR A 56 -11.16 -12.74 8.36
C TYR A 56 -12.64 -12.75 8.78
N SER A 57 -13.22 -11.57 8.84
CA SER A 57 -14.65 -11.38 9.10
C SER A 57 -15.15 -10.14 8.37
N ILE A 58 -16.46 -10.09 8.14
CA ILE A 58 -17.12 -8.89 7.62
C ILE A 58 -18.24 -8.53 8.59
N GLU A 59 -18.07 -7.38 9.23
CA GLU A 59 -19.03 -6.85 10.20
C GLU A 59 -19.22 -5.36 9.93
N ASN A 60 -20.46 -4.90 9.94
CA ASN A 60 -20.81 -3.49 9.72
C ASN A 60 -20.13 -2.88 8.47
N GLY A 61 -20.05 -3.67 7.38
CA GLY A 61 -19.44 -3.25 6.14
C GLY A 61 -17.90 -3.19 6.13
N THR A 62 -17.23 -3.69 7.17
CA THR A 62 -15.77 -3.75 7.27
C THR A 62 -15.27 -5.18 7.13
N LEU A 63 -14.42 -5.41 6.12
CA LEU A 63 -13.63 -6.63 6.02
C LEU A 63 -12.40 -6.48 6.93
N THR A 64 -12.37 -7.28 7.99
CA THR A 64 -11.22 -7.40 8.88
C THR A 64 -10.44 -8.66 8.54
N LEU A 65 -9.16 -8.52 8.29
CA LEU A 65 -8.25 -9.60 7.95
C LEU A 65 -7.04 -9.52 8.88
N LYS A 66 -6.74 -10.61 9.57
CA LYS A 66 -5.64 -10.67 10.53
C LYS A 66 -4.82 -11.93 10.37
N GLU A 67 -3.53 -11.78 10.58
CA GLU A 67 -2.56 -12.87 10.70
C GLU A 67 -2.02 -12.90 12.12
N ALA A 68 -1.98 -14.09 12.74
CA ALA A 68 -1.32 -14.28 14.02
C ALA A 68 0.19 -14.25 13.83
N GLY A 69 0.86 -13.26 14.42
CA GLY A 69 2.32 -13.19 14.43
C GLY A 69 2.95 -14.35 15.20
N ASN A 70 4.21 -14.65 14.93
CA ASN A 70 5.01 -15.69 15.60
C ASN A 70 5.25 -15.42 17.10
N THR A 71 4.73 -14.36 17.66
CA THR A 71 4.99 -13.90 19.03
C THR A 71 4.09 -14.51 20.10
N GLY A 72 3.32 -15.57 19.79
CA GLY A 72 2.51 -16.28 20.79
C GLY A 72 1.38 -15.47 21.43
N ALA A 73 1.16 -14.25 21.00
CA ALA A 73 0.06 -13.43 21.45
C ALA A 73 -1.22 -13.85 20.74
N SER A 74 -1.99 -14.69 21.38
CA SER A 74 -3.35 -15.02 20.95
C SER A 74 -4.21 -13.77 21.10
N TYR A 75 -4.38 -13.01 20.04
CA TYR A 75 -5.43 -12.01 20.00
C TYR A 75 -6.75 -12.75 19.81
N TYR A 76 -7.45 -13.00 20.90
CA TYR A 76 -8.84 -13.43 20.85
C TYR A 76 -9.66 -12.24 20.38
N ILE A 77 -10.04 -12.27 19.10
CA ILE A 77 -11.11 -11.42 18.63
C ILE A 77 -12.39 -12.20 18.94
N ASN A 78 -13.27 -11.61 19.73
CA ASN A 78 -14.67 -12.04 19.75
C ASN A 78 -15.31 -11.69 18.41
N VAL A 79 -15.02 -12.50 17.41
CA VAL A 79 -15.70 -12.46 16.13
C VAL A 79 -16.87 -13.42 16.25
N ASP A 80 -18.04 -13.02 15.81
CA ASP A 80 -19.15 -13.96 15.64
C ASP A 80 -18.71 -15.03 14.63
N ILE A 81 -18.38 -16.20 15.17
CA ILE A 81 -17.73 -17.31 14.44
C ILE A 81 -18.73 -17.98 13.48
N SER A 82 -20.00 -17.62 13.52
CA SER A 82 -21.04 -18.30 12.71
C SER A 82 -20.77 -18.15 11.22
N PHE A 83 -20.32 -17.00 10.76
CA PHE A 83 -19.95 -16.79 9.35
C PHE A 83 -18.64 -17.49 9.00
N LEU A 84 -17.64 -17.41 9.89
CA LEU A 84 -16.36 -18.10 9.73
C LEU A 84 -16.53 -19.61 9.71
N GLN A 85 -17.44 -20.16 10.54
CA GLN A 85 -17.75 -21.59 10.51
C GLN A 85 -18.43 -21.99 9.21
N ALA A 86 -19.28 -21.15 8.62
CA ALA A 86 -19.90 -21.41 7.33
C ALA A 86 -18.87 -21.36 6.19
N ALA A 87 -17.91 -20.44 6.24
CA ALA A 87 -16.82 -20.34 5.27
C ALA A 87 -15.78 -21.47 5.45
N LEU A 88 -15.53 -21.89 6.70
CA LEU A 88 -14.59 -22.96 7.03
C LEU A 88 -15.19 -24.37 6.85
N SER A 89 -16.50 -24.52 6.96
CA SER A 89 -17.22 -25.77 6.72
C SER A 89 -17.47 -26.06 5.24
N SER A 90 -17.36 -25.04 4.38
CA SER A 90 -17.30 -25.29 2.94
C SER A 90 -15.97 -26.03 2.66
N LYS A 91 -16.02 -27.15 1.94
CA LYS A 91 -14.92 -28.09 1.63
C LYS A 91 -13.72 -27.48 0.88
N ASN A 92 -13.37 -26.22 1.11
CA ASN A 92 -12.41 -25.45 0.34
C ASN A 92 -11.05 -25.25 1.04
N ILE A 93 -10.91 -25.78 2.26
CA ILE A 93 -9.61 -25.75 2.95
C ILE A 93 -8.90 -27.08 2.68
N GLU A 94 -7.80 -27.01 1.97
CA GLU A 94 -6.92 -28.15 1.75
C GLU A 94 -5.67 -28.00 2.63
N ASP A 95 -5.41 -29.00 3.46
CA ASP A 95 -4.19 -29.11 4.24
C ASP A 95 -3.13 -29.79 3.35
N TYR A 96 -2.11 -29.02 2.95
CA TYR A 96 -0.99 -29.55 2.20
C TYR A 96 0.23 -29.69 3.10
N THR A 97 0.51 -30.93 3.50
CA THR A 97 1.86 -31.26 3.97
C THR A 97 2.78 -31.41 2.76
N LYS A 98 3.59 -30.43 2.45
CA LYS A 98 4.59 -30.58 1.39
C LYS A 98 5.92 -29.92 1.70
N GLU A 99 6.97 -30.71 1.45
CA GLU A 99 8.36 -30.29 1.34
C GLU A 99 8.48 -29.10 0.39
N SER A 100 8.80 -27.99 0.88
CA SER A 100 9.79 -27.06 0.38
C SER A 100 9.49 -25.62 0.80
N SER A 101 10.54 -24.99 1.21
CA SER A 101 10.74 -23.57 1.52
C SER A 101 10.46 -22.60 0.34
N LYS A 102 9.64 -22.95 -0.62
CA LYS A 102 9.44 -22.18 -1.86
C LYS A 102 8.09 -21.49 -1.98
N TYR A 103 7.22 -21.63 -1.00
CA TYR A 103 5.90 -20.99 -1.09
C TYR A 103 5.83 -19.82 -0.13
N GLU A 104 5.77 -18.65 -0.70
CA GLU A 104 5.50 -17.41 0.00
C GLU A 104 4.14 -17.46 0.67
N ASN A 105 4.03 -16.85 1.85
CA ASN A 105 2.75 -16.63 2.50
C ASN A 105 2.06 -15.46 1.80
N TYR A 106 0.82 -15.62 1.40
CA TYR A 106 0.08 -14.55 0.74
C TYR A 106 -1.42 -14.56 1.05
N VAL A 107 -2.00 -13.40 0.95
CA VAL A 107 -3.45 -13.21 0.89
C VAL A 107 -3.75 -12.42 -0.37
N THR A 108 -4.72 -12.88 -1.18
CA THR A 108 -5.20 -12.15 -2.34
C THR A 108 -6.66 -11.79 -2.15
N LEU A 109 -6.96 -10.51 -2.28
CA LEU A 109 -8.32 -9.99 -2.37
C LEU A 109 -8.63 -9.66 -3.83
N TYR A 110 -9.77 -10.15 -4.30
CA TYR A 110 -10.30 -9.82 -5.62
C TYR A 110 -11.45 -8.83 -5.43
N LEU A 111 -11.29 -7.64 -5.96
CA LEU A 111 -12.29 -6.58 -5.88
C LEU A 111 -12.94 -6.33 -7.24
N PRO A 112 -14.24 -6.07 -7.30
CA PRO A 112 -14.89 -5.66 -8.52
C PRO A 112 -14.19 -4.44 -9.14
N LYS A 113 -14.17 -4.36 -10.46
CA LYS A 113 -13.70 -3.19 -11.17
C LYS A 113 -14.46 -1.95 -10.67
N ASP A 114 -13.74 -0.86 -10.48
CA ASP A 114 -14.27 0.44 -10.04
C ASP A 114 -14.92 0.43 -8.65
N LYS A 115 -14.67 -0.62 -7.83
CA LYS A 115 -15.12 -0.62 -6.45
C LYS A 115 -14.45 0.48 -5.65
N LEU A 116 -15.26 1.38 -5.08
CA LEU A 116 -14.79 2.37 -4.11
C LEU A 116 -14.70 1.73 -2.71
N VAL A 117 -13.51 1.75 -2.13
CA VAL A 117 -13.29 1.42 -0.72
C VAL A 117 -13.29 2.71 0.07
N SER A 118 -14.28 2.90 0.94
CA SER A 118 -14.46 4.16 1.70
C SER A 118 -13.33 4.39 2.68
N SER A 119 -12.82 3.33 3.30
CA SER A 119 -11.70 3.39 4.23
C SER A 119 -10.82 2.15 4.07
N ALA A 120 -9.54 2.35 3.82
CA ALA A 120 -8.56 1.29 3.75
C ALA A 120 -7.50 1.51 4.85
N LYS A 121 -7.54 0.66 5.88
CA LYS A 121 -6.52 0.58 6.92
C LYS A 121 -5.75 -0.72 6.74
N ILE A 122 -4.50 -0.63 6.31
CA ILE A 122 -3.66 -1.78 5.94
C ILE A 122 -2.31 -1.66 6.62
N TYR A 123 -1.96 -2.69 7.40
CA TYR A 123 -0.65 -2.85 8.01
C TYR A 123 -0.02 -4.17 7.57
N LEU A 124 1.21 -4.11 7.07
CA LEU A 124 2.05 -5.28 6.80
C LEU A 124 3.38 -5.15 7.56
N GLY A 125 3.74 -6.20 8.29
CA GLY A 125 5.02 -6.26 9.01
C GLY A 125 6.19 -6.51 8.06
N TYR A 126 6.21 -7.65 7.39
CA TYR A 126 7.33 -8.09 6.54
C TYR A 126 6.95 -8.40 5.10
N GLY A 127 5.66 -8.49 4.78
CA GLY A 127 5.20 -8.84 3.45
C GLY A 127 5.18 -7.67 2.48
N ASP A 128 5.16 -7.99 1.20
CA ASP A 128 4.99 -7.03 0.11
C ASP A 128 3.51 -6.77 -0.15
N PHE A 129 3.20 -5.57 -0.63
CA PHE A 129 1.86 -5.18 -1.02
C PHE A 129 1.81 -4.88 -2.51
N TYR A 130 0.99 -5.64 -3.22
CA TYR A 130 0.71 -5.45 -4.64
C TYR A 130 -0.74 -5.05 -4.88
N VAL A 131 -0.94 -4.04 -5.71
CA VAL A 131 -2.26 -3.55 -6.13
C VAL A 131 -2.34 -3.54 -7.65
N LYS A 132 -3.26 -4.32 -8.21
CA LYS A 132 -3.58 -4.25 -9.63
C LYS A 132 -4.33 -2.96 -9.95
N ASN A 133 -5.43 -2.76 -9.25
CA ASN A 133 -6.28 -1.57 -9.35
C ASN A 133 -7.06 -1.39 -8.05
N ALA A 134 -6.97 -0.24 -7.43
CA ALA A 134 -7.75 0.09 -6.24
C ALA A 134 -8.08 1.57 -6.17
N THR A 135 -9.25 1.86 -5.63
CA THR A 135 -9.72 3.21 -5.32
C THR A 135 -10.09 3.28 -3.85
N PHE A 136 -9.30 4.04 -3.09
CA PHE A 136 -9.49 4.27 -1.66
C PHE A 136 -9.86 5.73 -1.41
N ASP A 137 -10.93 5.96 -0.68
CA ASP A 137 -11.30 7.33 -0.28
C ASP A 137 -10.43 7.79 0.89
N THR A 138 -10.52 7.16 2.04
CA THR A 138 -9.61 7.39 3.16
C THR A 138 -8.59 6.24 3.24
N THR A 139 -7.32 6.57 3.35
CA THR A 139 -6.23 5.63 3.23
C THR A 139 -5.31 5.73 4.45
N ASN A 140 -4.98 4.60 5.04
CA ASN A 140 -3.92 4.49 6.03
C ASN A 140 -3.18 3.18 5.80
N ILE A 141 -2.09 3.25 5.05
CA ILE A 141 -1.27 2.09 4.69
C ILE A 141 0.09 2.25 5.36
N LYS A 142 0.49 1.22 6.08
CA LYS A 142 1.80 1.15 6.74
C LYS A 142 2.47 -0.18 6.44
N LEU A 143 3.67 -0.14 5.85
CA LEU A 143 4.57 -1.27 5.65
C LEU A 143 5.85 -1.04 6.46
N ASP A 144 6.19 -2.00 7.33
CA ASP A 144 7.43 -1.89 8.10
C ASP A 144 8.64 -2.37 7.31
N ASP A 145 8.52 -3.51 6.62
CA ASP A 145 9.60 -4.09 5.83
C ASP A 145 9.01 -4.86 4.64
N GLY A 146 8.90 -4.22 3.54
CA GLY A 146 8.32 -4.78 2.32
C GLY A 146 8.10 -3.68 1.29
N ASP A 147 7.97 -4.10 0.03
CA ASP A 147 7.76 -3.21 -1.09
C ASP A 147 6.27 -2.96 -1.33
N PHE A 148 5.94 -1.78 -1.81
CA PHE A 148 4.62 -1.43 -2.27
C PHE A 148 4.63 -1.17 -3.78
N ASP A 149 3.96 -2.04 -4.54
CA ASP A 149 3.83 -1.95 -5.98
C ASP A 149 2.36 -1.80 -6.37
N ALA A 150 2.04 -0.79 -7.15
CA ALA A 150 0.69 -0.59 -7.67
C ALA A 150 0.71 -0.30 -9.17
N ASN A 151 -0.13 -0.99 -9.94
CA ASN A 151 -0.36 -0.63 -11.33
C ASN A 151 -1.26 0.59 -11.44
N THR A 152 -2.38 0.60 -10.74
CA THR A 152 -3.28 1.75 -10.67
C THR A 152 -3.78 1.91 -9.24
N LEU A 153 -3.52 3.07 -8.66
CA LEU A 153 -3.96 3.43 -7.33
C LEU A 153 -4.60 4.81 -7.36
N THR A 154 -5.82 4.90 -6.84
CA THR A 154 -6.45 6.16 -6.47
C THR A 154 -6.59 6.23 -4.97
N ALA A 155 -6.04 7.27 -4.35
CA ALA A 155 -6.15 7.54 -2.92
C ALA A 155 -6.50 9.01 -2.70
N ASN A 156 -7.70 9.27 -2.19
CA ASN A 156 -8.20 10.64 -2.11
C ASN A 156 -7.65 11.40 -0.90
N SER A 157 -7.48 10.73 0.23
CA SER A 157 -6.91 11.34 1.44
C SER A 157 -6.25 10.30 2.33
N GLY A 158 -5.35 10.73 3.20
CA GLY A 158 -4.78 9.90 4.24
C GLY A 158 -3.26 9.79 4.23
N LYS A 159 -2.76 8.64 4.65
CA LYS A 159 -1.33 8.41 4.90
C LYS A 159 -0.82 7.13 4.26
N LEU A 160 0.38 7.21 3.71
CA LEU A 160 1.19 6.07 3.28
C LEU A 160 2.52 6.14 4.04
N THR A 161 2.86 5.10 4.79
CA THR A 161 4.06 5.07 5.64
C THR A 161 4.88 3.83 5.34
N PHE A 162 6.14 4.02 4.96
CA PHE A 162 7.07 2.95 4.65
C PHE A 162 8.33 3.10 5.49
N SER A 163 8.78 2.03 6.16
CA SER A 163 10.02 2.08 6.94
C SER A 163 11.20 1.58 6.12
N TYR A 164 11.13 0.36 5.59
CA TYR A 164 12.17 -0.25 4.75
C TYR A 164 11.51 -0.91 3.55
N GLY A 165 11.84 -0.47 2.37
CA GLY A 165 11.30 -0.98 1.12
C GLY A 165 10.96 0.13 0.15
N ASP A 166 10.80 -0.23 -1.11
CA ASP A 166 10.53 0.70 -2.18
C ASP A 166 9.02 0.86 -2.40
N CYS A 167 8.62 2.02 -2.90
CA CYS A 167 7.28 2.31 -3.36
C CYS A 167 7.32 2.60 -4.86
N ASP A 168 6.65 1.75 -5.65
CA ASP A 168 6.61 1.86 -7.11
C ASP A 168 5.16 1.90 -7.59
N LEU A 169 4.75 3.06 -8.09
CA LEU A 169 3.41 3.32 -8.58
C LEU A 169 3.48 3.59 -10.09
N GLN A 170 2.85 2.74 -10.90
CA GLN A 170 2.82 2.93 -12.34
C GLN A 170 1.88 4.08 -12.72
N LYS A 171 0.67 4.06 -12.17
CA LYS A 171 -0.31 5.13 -12.34
C LYS A 171 -0.99 5.42 -11.03
N ALA A 172 -0.85 6.62 -10.54
CA ALA A 172 -1.43 7.05 -9.28
C ALA A 172 -2.23 8.34 -9.44
N SER A 173 -3.37 8.38 -8.75
CA SER A 173 -4.16 9.59 -8.53
C SER A 173 -4.21 9.85 -7.03
N LEU A 174 -3.57 10.90 -6.58
CA LEU A 174 -3.45 11.24 -5.17
C LEU A 174 -4.14 12.58 -4.88
N GLY A 175 -4.93 12.59 -3.83
CA GLY A 175 -5.53 13.79 -3.29
C GLY A 175 -4.71 14.40 -2.15
N ASN A 176 -5.31 14.54 -0.99
CA ASN A 176 -4.62 15.04 0.21
C ASN A 176 -3.91 13.88 0.93
N ILE A 177 -2.78 13.49 0.42
CA ILE A 177 -1.97 12.35 0.90
C ILE A 177 -0.69 12.84 1.55
N SER A 178 -0.35 12.23 2.68
CA SER A 178 0.94 12.33 3.33
C SER A 178 1.68 11.00 3.20
N LEU A 179 2.78 10.98 2.44
CA LEU A 179 3.64 9.82 2.25
C LEU A 179 4.95 10.02 3.01
N THR A 180 5.31 9.08 3.85
CA THR A 180 6.58 9.07 4.57
C THR A 180 7.34 7.79 4.26
N SER A 181 8.60 7.92 3.86
CA SER A 181 9.51 6.78 3.67
C SER A 181 10.79 7.01 4.45
N LYS A 182 11.18 6.02 5.24
CA LYS A 182 12.41 6.11 6.04
C LYS A 182 13.63 5.66 5.24
N ASP A 183 13.53 4.53 4.55
CA ASP A 183 14.65 3.97 3.75
C ASP A 183 14.07 3.17 2.58
N GLY A 184 14.23 3.70 1.39
CA GLY A 184 13.73 3.15 0.14
C GLY A 184 13.41 4.26 -0.87
N ASP A 185 13.30 3.86 -2.12
CA ASP A 185 13.04 4.77 -3.22
C ASP A 185 11.54 4.89 -3.51
N LEU A 186 11.14 6.04 -4.00
CA LEU A 186 9.80 6.32 -4.48
C LEU A 186 9.84 6.58 -5.98
N THR A 187 9.11 5.77 -6.74
CA THR A 187 8.93 5.95 -8.18
C THR A 187 7.46 6.04 -8.51
N VAL A 188 7.06 7.09 -9.21
CA VAL A 188 5.70 7.25 -9.74
C VAL A 188 5.80 7.57 -11.23
N ASN A 189 5.35 6.65 -12.09
CA ASN A 189 5.53 6.80 -13.53
C ASN A 189 4.49 7.73 -14.18
N GLU A 190 3.28 7.80 -13.64
CA GLU A 190 2.26 8.76 -14.04
C GLU A 190 1.46 9.21 -12.82
N LEU A 191 1.67 10.43 -12.38
CA LEU A 191 1.00 11.02 -11.23
C LEU A 191 -0.05 12.05 -11.66
N THR A 192 -1.28 11.85 -11.19
CA THR A 192 -2.34 12.84 -11.18
C THR A 192 -2.55 13.35 -9.76
N LEU A 193 -2.53 14.65 -9.56
CA LEU A 193 -2.83 15.29 -8.28
C LEU A 193 -4.22 15.93 -8.31
N SER A 194 -4.98 15.71 -7.24
CA SER A 194 -6.28 16.35 -7.02
C SER A 194 -6.34 17.14 -5.71
N GLY A 195 -5.22 17.34 -5.06
CA GLY A 195 -5.11 18.07 -3.78
C GLY A 195 -3.65 18.35 -3.44
N LYS A 196 -3.37 18.43 -2.15
CA LYS A 196 -2.03 18.69 -1.61
C LYS A 196 -1.41 17.37 -1.16
N THR A 197 -0.45 16.89 -1.92
CA THR A 197 0.33 15.69 -1.56
C THR A 197 1.67 16.11 -0.98
N LYS A 198 1.98 15.58 0.20
CA LYS A 198 3.25 15.81 0.91
C LYS A 198 4.03 14.50 1.00
N ILE A 199 5.28 14.54 0.63
CA ILE A 199 6.20 13.40 0.65
C ILE A 199 7.41 13.77 1.49
N ALA A 200 7.70 12.95 2.49
CA ALA A 200 8.89 13.08 3.34
C ALA A 200 9.74 11.82 3.23
N LEU A 201 10.96 11.97 2.73
CA LEU A 201 11.94 10.89 2.60
C LEU A 201 13.11 11.14 3.55
N SER A 202 13.60 10.08 4.23
CA SER A 202 14.82 10.19 5.02
C SER A 202 16.02 9.76 4.21
N TYR A 203 16.02 8.54 3.66
CA TYR A 203 17.07 7.99 2.81
C TYR A 203 16.42 7.35 1.60
N GLY A 204 16.78 7.78 0.43
CA GLY A 204 16.27 7.29 -0.83
C GLY A 204 15.90 8.40 -1.79
N ASP A 205 15.73 8.04 -3.04
CA ASP A 205 15.44 8.95 -4.13
C ASP A 205 13.94 8.99 -4.45
N ALA A 206 13.49 10.12 -4.97
CA ALA A 206 12.16 10.26 -5.55
C ALA A 206 12.27 10.53 -7.05
N GLU A 207 11.60 9.71 -7.86
CA GLU A 207 11.42 9.95 -9.29
C GLU A 207 9.94 9.95 -9.63
N ILE A 208 9.42 11.12 -10.01
CA ILE A 208 8.00 11.35 -10.25
C ILE A 208 7.80 11.96 -11.62
N THR A 209 6.98 11.29 -12.43
CA THR A 209 6.49 11.81 -13.70
C THR A 209 5.04 12.22 -13.55
N LEU A 210 4.74 13.49 -13.81
CA LEU A 210 3.39 14.04 -13.72
C LEU A 210 2.65 13.84 -15.06
N ASN A 211 1.34 13.66 -14.99
CA ASN A 211 0.57 13.81 -16.22
C ASN A 211 0.50 15.30 -16.63
N ASP A 212 0.23 15.55 -17.90
CA ASP A 212 0.30 16.91 -18.46
C ASP A 212 -0.68 17.89 -17.80
N SER A 213 -1.89 17.46 -17.47
CA SER A 213 -2.89 18.31 -16.85
C SER A 213 -2.51 18.70 -15.41
N THR A 214 -1.95 17.77 -14.65
CA THR A 214 -1.41 18.01 -13.31
C THR A 214 -0.22 18.96 -13.36
N LYS A 215 0.69 18.75 -14.29
CA LYS A 215 1.89 19.58 -14.47
C LYS A 215 1.54 21.04 -14.73
N LYS A 216 0.45 21.30 -15.47
CA LYS A 216 0.03 22.67 -15.82
C LYS A 216 -0.50 23.48 -14.64
N VAL A 217 -1.11 22.87 -13.66
CA VAL A 217 -1.83 23.56 -12.56
C VAL A 217 -1.15 23.48 -11.21
N SER A 218 -0.25 22.52 -11.03
CA SER A 218 0.35 22.23 -9.73
C SER A 218 1.37 23.27 -9.29
N GLY A 219 1.37 23.55 -8.00
CA GLY A 219 2.49 24.17 -7.31
C GLY A 219 3.47 23.10 -6.82
N PHE A 220 4.71 23.53 -6.59
CA PHE A 220 5.79 22.65 -6.15
C PHE A 220 6.53 23.28 -4.98
N ASP A 221 6.86 22.44 -4.01
CA ASP A 221 7.73 22.78 -2.89
C ASP A 221 8.68 21.59 -2.65
N LEU A 222 9.83 21.61 -3.33
CA LEU A 222 10.79 20.52 -3.32
C LEU A 222 12.03 20.97 -2.56
N ALA A 223 12.50 20.17 -1.62
CA ALA A 223 13.73 20.40 -0.88
C ALA A 223 14.48 19.10 -0.63
N THR A 224 15.78 19.12 -0.78
CA THR A 224 16.64 18.01 -0.39
C THR A 224 17.90 18.52 0.28
N HIS A 225 18.33 17.80 1.34
CA HIS A 225 19.66 17.94 1.93
C HIS A 225 20.57 16.89 1.28
N TYR A 226 21.80 17.23 0.98
CA TYR A 226 22.80 16.31 0.42
C TYR A 226 22.39 15.60 -0.88
N GLY A 227 21.49 16.20 -1.66
CA GLY A 227 21.05 15.66 -2.93
C GLY A 227 20.80 16.74 -3.96
N THR A 228 20.36 16.34 -5.14
CA THR A 228 20.04 17.22 -6.26
C THR A 228 18.55 17.24 -6.56
N ILE A 229 18.07 18.33 -7.15
CA ILE A 229 16.72 18.45 -7.65
C ILE A 229 16.77 18.64 -9.17
N THR A 230 16.09 17.76 -9.89
CA THR A 230 15.83 17.88 -11.32
C THR A 230 14.33 18.10 -11.53
N ALA A 231 13.97 19.29 -12.00
CA ALA A 231 12.58 19.69 -12.24
C ALA A 231 12.37 19.97 -13.74
N SER A 232 12.28 18.91 -14.54
CA SER A 232 12.26 19.02 -16.00
C SER A 232 10.91 19.53 -16.53
N GLY A 233 10.95 20.61 -17.29
CA GLY A 233 9.77 21.22 -17.89
C GLY A 233 8.83 21.89 -16.87
N LEU A 234 9.32 22.16 -15.66
CA LEU A 234 8.63 22.92 -14.63
C LEU A 234 9.21 24.32 -14.53
N ASN A 235 8.33 25.30 -14.40
CA ASN A 235 8.72 26.69 -14.14
C ASN A 235 8.69 26.95 -12.63
N GLY A 236 9.78 27.42 -12.09
CA GLY A 236 9.89 27.72 -10.67
C GLY A 236 11.25 28.30 -10.29
N ASN A 237 11.39 28.62 -9.01
CA ASN A 237 12.60 29.19 -8.44
C ASN A 237 13.45 28.09 -7.82
N LYS A 238 14.65 27.92 -8.35
CA LYS A 238 15.65 26.99 -7.82
C LYS A 238 16.67 27.74 -6.96
N THR A 239 16.92 27.26 -5.77
CA THR A 239 17.94 27.80 -4.86
C THR A 239 18.86 26.70 -4.36
N LEU A 240 20.10 27.08 -4.06
CA LEU A 240 21.08 26.24 -3.40
C LEU A 240 21.64 27.01 -2.21
N ASP A 241 21.51 26.46 -1.02
CA ASP A 241 22.20 26.91 0.16
C ASP A 241 23.47 26.06 0.32
N GLU A 242 24.62 26.64 -0.01
CA GLU A 242 25.91 25.94 -0.01
C GLU A 242 26.42 25.66 1.41
N ASP A 243 25.99 26.43 2.40
CA ASP A 243 26.44 26.27 3.79
C ASP A 243 25.74 25.07 4.45
N ASP A 244 24.48 24.84 4.10
CA ASP A 244 23.66 23.75 4.66
C ASP A 244 23.41 22.57 3.67
N ASP A 245 24.04 22.63 2.49
CA ASP A 245 23.82 21.63 1.41
C ASP A 245 22.35 21.41 1.05
N VAL A 246 21.53 22.47 1.07
CA VAL A 246 20.10 22.40 0.78
C VAL A 246 19.78 22.90 -0.62
N ASN A 247 19.23 22.02 -1.44
CA ASN A 247 18.63 22.39 -2.72
C ASN A 247 17.12 22.55 -2.56
N THR A 248 16.57 23.60 -3.14
CA THR A 248 15.11 23.80 -3.19
C THR A 248 14.62 24.14 -4.60
N PHE A 249 13.36 23.81 -4.85
CA PHE A 249 12.63 24.25 -6.02
C PHE A 249 11.21 24.60 -5.61
N GLN A 250 10.75 25.81 -5.92
CA GLN A 250 9.45 26.31 -5.51
C GLN A 250 8.69 26.93 -6.68
N SER A 251 7.41 26.66 -6.73
CA SER A 251 6.48 27.21 -7.71
C SER A 251 5.08 27.29 -7.09
N ASP A 252 4.37 28.37 -7.37
CA ASP A 252 2.99 28.53 -6.89
C ASP A 252 2.01 27.68 -7.71
N SER A 253 0.98 27.18 -7.01
CA SER A 253 -0.14 26.52 -7.64
C SER A 253 -0.95 27.52 -8.49
N LYS A 254 -1.29 27.15 -9.70
CA LYS A 254 -2.12 27.99 -10.59
C LYS A 254 -3.61 27.90 -10.28
N ASP A 255 -4.07 26.78 -9.71
CA ASP A 255 -5.46 26.58 -9.30
C ASP A 255 -5.68 26.86 -7.80
N GLY A 256 -4.63 27.17 -7.05
CA GLY A 256 -4.67 27.40 -5.62
C GLY A 256 -4.96 26.18 -4.75
N LYS A 257 -5.05 24.98 -5.34
CA LYS A 257 -5.49 23.75 -4.67
C LYS A 257 -4.47 22.61 -4.81
N THR A 258 -3.86 22.46 -5.97
CA THR A 258 -3.02 21.33 -6.32
C THR A 258 -1.56 21.65 -6.05
N LYS A 259 -0.93 20.86 -5.20
CA LYS A 259 0.48 21.05 -4.82
C LYS A 259 1.17 19.72 -4.52
N LEU A 260 2.41 19.61 -4.96
CA LEU A 260 3.34 18.54 -4.61
C LEU A 260 4.45 19.11 -3.76
N SER A 261 4.56 18.64 -2.52
CA SER A 261 5.67 18.95 -1.62
C SER A 261 6.51 17.71 -1.37
N ILE A 262 7.81 17.80 -1.57
CA ILE A 262 8.76 16.71 -1.29
C ILE A 262 9.89 17.27 -0.47
N ASP A 263 10.13 16.69 0.69
CA ASP A 263 11.27 16.95 1.55
C ASP A 263 12.10 15.67 1.70
N SER A 264 13.36 15.70 1.27
CA SER A 264 14.29 14.59 1.44
C SER A 264 15.46 15.03 2.33
N LYS A 265 15.80 14.17 3.31
CA LYS A 265 16.98 14.43 4.15
C LYS A 265 18.28 14.05 3.44
N ASP A 266 18.26 12.98 2.64
CA ASP A 266 19.41 12.49 1.90
C ASP A 266 18.91 11.70 0.68
N GLY A 267 18.99 12.29 -0.48
CA GLY A 267 18.58 11.69 -1.74
C GLY A 267 18.25 12.72 -2.81
N ASP A 268 18.15 12.24 -4.03
CA ASP A 268 17.82 13.04 -5.19
C ASP A 268 16.31 13.11 -5.44
N ILE A 269 15.84 14.23 -5.91
CA ILE A 269 14.44 14.45 -6.30
C ILE A 269 14.38 14.77 -7.79
N THR A 270 13.69 13.94 -8.54
CA THR A 270 13.41 14.18 -9.96
C THR A 270 11.91 14.28 -10.18
N VAL A 271 11.46 15.41 -10.69
CA VAL A 271 10.05 15.65 -11.08
C VAL A 271 10.01 16.16 -12.51
N LYS A 272 9.21 15.54 -13.36
CA LYS A 272 9.11 15.82 -14.78
C LYS A 272 7.70 15.66 -15.31
#